data_6970e35982f053f0d2385ecbf4756a0e
#
_entry.id   6970e35982f053f0d2385ecbf4756a0e
#
_cell.length_a   1.000
_cell.length_b   1.000
_cell.length_c   1.000
_cell.angle_alpha   90.00
_cell.angle_beta   90.00
_cell.angle_gamma   90.00
#
_symmetry.space_group_name_H-M   'P 1'
#
loop_
_entity.id
_entity.type
_entity.pdbx_description
1 polymer ?
#
loop_
_entity_poly.entity_id
_entity_poly.type
_entity_poly.pdbx_seq_one_letter_code
_entity_poly.pdbx_strand_id
1 'polypeptide(L)'
;MATKKEVNFIWGTGRRKTSVARVRLFDGSGSIQVNKKDIDTFFGTEKERQRVRAALKAVDGEKSFDILVRVHGGGYSAQADAISLGIARALLIKSSEYESVLREGRFLTRDSREVERKKPGQKGARKSFQFSKR
;
A
#
# COMPACT_ATOMS: atom_id res chain seq x y z
N MET A 1 -0.40 5.91 -36.83
CA MET A 1 -0.81 4.69 -36.14
C MET A 1 -0.10 4.58 -34.82
N ALA A 2 -0.89 4.59 -33.79
CA ALA A 2 -0.29 4.40 -32.48
C ALA A 2 0.27 2.98 -32.43
N THR A 3 1.54 2.84 -32.66
CA THR A 3 2.23 1.68 -32.21
C THR A 3 1.93 1.57 -30.71
N LYS A 4 1.28 0.51 -30.32
CA LYS A 4 1.24 0.15 -28.91
C LYS A 4 2.67 0.08 -28.45
N LYS A 5 3.15 1.19 -27.91
CA LYS A 5 4.37 1.13 -27.13
C LYS A 5 4.08 0.16 -26.01
N GLU A 6 4.76 -0.96 -26.04
CA GLU A 6 4.84 -1.80 -24.87
C GLU A 6 5.39 -0.95 -23.75
N VAL A 7 4.50 -0.48 -22.90
CA VAL A 7 4.92 0.29 -21.74
C VAL A 7 5.45 -0.72 -20.75
N ASN A 8 6.77 -0.78 -20.62
CA ASN A 8 7.39 -1.64 -19.62
C ASN A 8 7.04 -1.13 -18.24
N PHE A 9 6.36 -1.92 -17.49
CA PHE A 9 6.02 -1.60 -16.12
C PHE A 9 6.35 -2.78 -15.21
N ILE A 10 6.50 -2.46 -13.93
CA ILE A 10 6.80 -3.45 -12.89
C ILE A 10 5.59 -3.56 -11.98
N TRP A 11 5.17 -4.79 -11.72
CA TRP A 11 4.08 -5.07 -10.80
C TRP A 11 4.59 -5.16 -9.37
N GLY A 12 3.88 -4.52 -8.46
CA GLY A 12 4.04 -4.76 -7.03
C GLY A 12 2.66 -4.98 -6.42
N THR A 13 2.54 -5.98 -5.58
CA THR A 13 1.28 -6.25 -4.88
C THR A 13 1.48 -5.99 -3.40
N GLY A 14 0.63 -5.17 -2.82
CA GLY A 14 0.63 -4.89 -1.40
C GLY A 14 -0.68 -5.30 -0.77
N ARG A 15 -0.62 -5.72 0.49
CA ARG A 15 -1.80 -6.14 1.24
C ARG A 15 -1.73 -5.59 2.66
N ARG A 16 -2.87 -5.18 3.15
CA ARG A 16 -3.04 -4.75 4.53
C ARG A 16 -4.47 -5.07 4.96
N LYS A 17 -4.65 -5.86 6.02
CA LYS A 17 -5.98 -6.35 6.42
C LYS A 17 -6.66 -7.01 5.22
N THR A 18 -7.85 -6.55 4.83
CA THR A 18 -8.55 -7.05 3.64
C THR A 18 -8.24 -6.25 2.37
N SER A 19 -7.43 -5.20 2.47
CA SER A 19 -7.06 -4.38 1.33
C SER A 19 -6.00 -5.06 0.47
N VAL A 20 -6.21 -5.05 -0.82
CA VAL A 20 -5.25 -5.54 -1.82
C VAL A 20 -4.99 -4.44 -2.81
N ALA A 21 -3.73 -4.05 -2.95
CA ALA A 21 -3.29 -3.05 -3.91
C ALA A 21 -2.46 -3.69 -5.00
N ARG A 22 -2.82 -3.44 -6.23
CA ARG A 22 -2.03 -3.82 -7.40
C ARG A 22 -1.38 -2.57 -7.96
N VAL A 23 -0.07 -2.50 -7.85
CA VAL A 23 0.70 -1.33 -8.22
C VAL A 23 1.44 -1.60 -9.52
N ARG A 24 1.34 -0.67 -10.46
CA ARG A 24 2.13 -0.67 -11.68
C ARG A 24 3.09 0.52 -11.62
N LEU A 25 4.36 0.23 -11.68
CA LEU A 25 5.42 1.23 -11.64
C LEU A 25 5.96 1.47 -13.04
N PHE A 26 5.89 2.71 -13.49
CA PHE A 26 6.44 3.15 -14.78
C PHE A 26 7.51 4.19 -14.55
N ASP A 27 8.44 4.30 -15.47
CA ASP A 27 9.33 5.47 -15.50
C ASP A 27 8.51 6.70 -15.92
N GLY A 28 8.63 7.78 -15.18
CA GLY A 28 7.82 8.95 -15.45
C GLY A 28 8.21 10.17 -14.64
N SER A 29 7.23 11.02 -14.34
CA SER A 29 7.44 12.34 -13.76
C SER A 29 6.90 12.53 -12.34
N GLY A 30 6.31 11.49 -11.75
CA GLY A 30 5.82 11.56 -10.37
C GLY A 30 4.29 11.56 -10.23
N SER A 31 3.58 11.17 -11.26
CA SER A 31 2.11 11.05 -11.21
C SER A 31 1.71 9.76 -10.48
N ILE A 32 0.76 9.87 -9.56
CA ILE A 32 0.21 8.72 -8.86
C ILE A 32 -1.31 8.74 -9.04
N GLN A 33 -1.86 7.68 -9.63
CA GLN A 33 -3.29 7.51 -9.79
C GLN A 33 -3.76 6.26 -9.07
N VAL A 34 -4.82 6.40 -8.30
CA VAL A 34 -5.44 5.30 -7.55
C VAL A 34 -6.86 5.11 -8.07
N ASN A 35 -7.15 3.92 -8.58
CA ASN A 35 -8.47 3.59 -9.14
C ASN A 35 -8.95 4.64 -10.15
N LYS A 36 -8.06 5.05 -11.06
CA LYS A 36 -8.31 6.07 -12.11
C LYS A 36 -8.52 7.49 -11.58
N LYS A 37 -8.25 7.72 -10.31
CA LYS A 37 -8.33 9.07 -9.71
C LYS A 37 -6.95 9.49 -9.26
N ASP A 38 -6.69 10.81 -9.29
CA ASP A 38 -5.47 11.34 -8.72
C ASP A 38 -5.44 11.00 -7.22
N ILE A 39 -4.23 10.76 -6.70
CA ILE A 39 -4.04 10.44 -5.28
C ILE A 39 -4.66 11.49 -4.35
N ASP A 40 -4.57 12.77 -4.72
CA ASP A 40 -5.14 13.85 -3.93
C ASP A 40 -6.68 13.82 -3.91
N THR A 41 -7.28 13.29 -4.96
CA THR A 41 -8.74 13.12 -5.05
C THR A 41 -9.19 11.85 -4.33
N PHE A 42 -8.41 10.77 -4.44
CA PHE A 42 -8.78 9.48 -3.84
C PHE A 42 -8.65 9.50 -2.33
N PHE A 43 -7.54 10.02 -1.81
CA PHE A 43 -7.32 10.16 -0.37
C PHE A 43 -7.58 11.60 0.05
N GLY A 44 -8.62 11.81 0.84
CA GLY A 44 -8.96 13.13 1.33
C GLY A 44 -8.06 13.64 2.46
N THR A 45 -7.25 12.78 3.05
CA THR A 45 -6.41 13.09 4.21
C THR A 45 -4.93 13.08 3.83
N GLU A 46 -4.19 14.06 4.29
CA GLU A 46 -2.75 14.18 4.07
C GLU A 46 -1.98 12.97 4.60
N LYS A 47 -2.44 12.39 5.70
CA LYS A 47 -1.80 11.25 6.34
C LYS A 47 -1.70 10.04 5.41
N GLU A 48 -2.76 9.68 4.72
CA GLU A 48 -2.78 8.58 3.77
C GLU A 48 -1.92 8.88 2.54
N ARG A 49 -1.98 10.11 2.04
CA ARG A 49 -1.15 10.53 0.89
C ARG A 49 0.33 10.42 1.22
N GLN A 50 0.73 10.84 2.42
CA GLN A 50 2.12 10.73 2.86
C GLN A 50 2.57 9.27 2.99
N ARG A 51 1.72 8.38 3.46
CA ARG A 51 2.03 6.96 3.55
C ARG A 51 2.30 6.36 2.17
N VAL A 52 1.47 6.69 1.20
CA VAL A 52 1.65 6.20 -0.17
C VAL A 52 2.97 6.67 -0.75
N ARG A 53 3.35 7.92 -0.49
CA ARG A 53 4.58 8.50 -1.03
C ARG A 53 5.84 8.15 -0.23
N ALA A 54 5.69 7.60 0.98
CA ALA A 54 6.81 7.40 1.89
C ALA A 54 7.93 6.53 1.30
N ALA A 55 7.57 5.43 0.64
CA ALA A 55 8.57 4.56 -0.01
C ALA A 55 9.31 5.27 -1.14
N LEU A 56 8.61 6.07 -1.93
CA LEU A 56 9.23 6.85 -3.01
C LEU A 56 10.16 7.92 -2.44
N LYS A 57 9.79 8.56 -1.35
CA LYS A 57 10.67 9.54 -0.68
C LYS A 57 11.93 8.89 -0.15
N ALA A 58 11.81 7.67 0.39
CA ALA A 58 12.95 6.95 0.95
C ALA A 58 14.02 6.67 -0.10
N VAL A 59 13.63 6.45 -1.35
CA VAL A 59 14.55 6.17 -2.46
C VAL A 59 14.79 7.39 -3.37
N ASP A 60 14.30 8.57 -2.99
CA ASP A 60 14.37 9.81 -3.76
C ASP A 60 13.76 9.65 -5.17
N GLY A 61 12.73 8.83 -5.29
CA GLY A 61 12.10 8.50 -6.57
C GLY A 61 10.77 9.20 -6.84
N GLU A 62 10.40 10.21 -6.07
CA GLU A 62 9.09 10.87 -6.20
C GLU A 62 8.83 11.46 -7.60
N LYS A 63 9.86 11.93 -8.25
CA LYS A 63 9.77 12.56 -9.58
C LYS A 63 10.26 11.67 -10.70
N SER A 64 10.63 10.44 -10.38
CA SER A 64 11.21 9.51 -11.36
C SER A 64 10.25 8.44 -11.84
N PHE A 65 9.14 8.27 -11.18
CA PHE A 65 8.21 7.19 -11.47
C PHE A 65 6.78 7.67 -11.55
N ASP A 66 6.03 7.10 -12.48
CA ASP A 66 4.57 7.20 -12.52
C ASP A 66 4.00 5.90 -11.98
N ILE A 67 2.94 6.01 -11.21
CA ILE A 67 2.34 4.87 -10.53
C ILE A 67 0.86 4.81 -10.83
N LEU A 68 0.41 3.65 -11.28
CA LEU A 68 -1.01 3.35 -11.43
C LEU A 68 -1.36 2.26 -10.43
N VAL A 69 -2.38 2.50 -9.64
CA VAL A 69 -2.79 1.59 -8.58
C VAL A 69 -4.24 1.21 -8.75
N ARG A 70 -4.52 -0.08 -8.56
CA ARG A 70 -5.88 -0.56 -8.32
C ARG A 70 -5.90 -1.16 -6.93
N VAL A 71 -6.78 -0.64 -6.10
CA VAL A 71 -6.91 -1.09 -4.72
C VAL A 71 -8.38 -1.36 -4.42
N HIS A 72 -8.62 -2.40 -3.64
CA HIS A 72 -9.97 -2.75 -3.18
C HIS A 72 -9.91 -3.34 -1.78
N GLY A 73 -11.04 -3.32 -1.12
CA GLY A 73 -11.19 -3.87 0.23
C GLY A 73 -10.67 -2.94 1.31
N GLY A 74 -11.13 -3.14 2.53
CA GLY A 74 -10.71 -2.38 3.69
C GLY A 74 -11.07 -0.90 3.66
N GLY A 75 -10.54 -0.15 4.62
CA GLY A 75 -10.71 1.30 4.69
C GLY A 75 -9.53 2.05 4.07
N TYR A 76 -9.63 3.37 3.98
CA TYR A 76 -8.60 4.21 3.34
C TYR A 76 -7.22 4.04 3.98
N SER A 77 -7.14 3.92 5.31
CA SER A 77 -5.86 3.73 5.99
C SER A 77 -5.19 2.42 5.59
N ALA A 78 -5.96 1.32 5.56
CA ALA A 78 -5.44 0.02 5.14
C ALA A 78 -5.08 0.01 3.65
N GLN A 79 -5.86 0.71 2.82
CA GLN A 79 -5.56 0.86 1.40
C GLN A 79 -4.25 1.62 1.18
N ALA A 80 -4.01 2.70 1.94
CA ALA A 80 -2.76 3.44 1.86
C ALA A 80 -1.56 2.59 2.25
N ASP A 81 -1.68 1.78 3.30
CA ASP A 81 -0.62 0.85 3.72
C ASP A 81 -0.37 -0.23 2.67
N ALA A 82 -1.43 -0.77 2.07
CA ALA A 82 -1.31 -1.76 1.00
C ALA A 82 -0.61 -1.19 -0.23
N ILE A 83 -0.95 0.02 -0.61
CA ILE A 83 -0.32 0.72 -1.74
C ILE A 83 1.16 0.97 -1.44
N SER A 84 1.48 1.43 -0.24
CA SER A 84 2.87 1.66 0.18
C SER A 84 3.72 0.40 0.06
N LEU A 85 3.20 -0.73 0.54
CA LEU A 85 3.89 -2.02 0.42
C LEU A 85 4.06 -2.44 -1.03
N GLY A 86 3.02 -2.26 -1.86
CA GLY A 86 3.09 -2.57 -3.29
C GLY A 86 4.12 -1.73 -4.01
N ILE A 87 4.20 -0.45 -3.72
CA ILE A 87 5.21 0.46 -4.28
C ILE A 87 6.62 0.01 -3.87
N ALA A 88 6.81 -0.32 -2.59
CA ALA A 88 8.11 -0.76 -2.10
C ALA A 88 8.56 -2.06 -2.80
N ARG A 89 7.66 -3.01 -2.98
CA ARG A 89 7.95 -4.25 -3.70
C ARG A 89 8.30 -4.01 -5.16
N ALA A 90 7.58 -3.11 -5.82
CA ALA A 90 7.86 -2.75 -7.21
C ALA A 90 9.22 -2.07 -7.34
N LEU A 91 9.56 -1.17 -6.42
CA LEU A 91 10.87 -0.51 -6.39
C LEU A 91 12.02 -1.50 -6.19
N LEU A 92 11.83 -2.50 -5.34
CA LEU A 92 12.82 -3.54 -5.12
C LEU A 92 13.09 -4.35 -6.38
N ILE A 93 12.06 -4.64 -7.17
CA ILE A 93 12.20 -5.33 -8.46
C ILE A 93 12.91 -4.41 -9.46
N LYS A 94 12.61 -3.12 -9.44
CA LYS A 94 13.23 -2.13 -10.34
C LYS A 94 14.74 -2.04 -10.13
N SER A 95 15.18 -2.01 -8.88
CA SER A 95 16.60 -1.95 -8.55
C SER A 95 16.86 -2.54 -7.17
N SER A 96 17.78 -3.48 -7.10
CA SER A 96 18.20 -4.08 -5.83
C SER A 96 18.93 -3.08 -4.92
N GLU A 97 19.40 -1.96 -5.47
CA GLU A 97 20.04 -0.90 -4.69
C GLU A 97 19.10 -0.28 -3.66
N TYR A 98 17.79 -0.33 -3.90
CA TYR A 98 16.79 0.20 -2.98
C TYR A 98 16.54 -0.71 -1.78
N GLU A 99 17.02 -1.93 -1.79
CA GLU A 99 16.70 -2.92 -0.75
C GLU A 99 17.06 -2.45 0.64
N SER A 100 18.27 -1.96 0.86
CA SER A 100 18.71 -1.55 2.19
C SER A 100 17.90 -0.36 2.72
N VAL A 101 17.61 0.63 1.88
CA VAL A 101 16.82 1.80 2.26
C VAL A 101 15.38 1.39 2.60
N LEU A 102 14.79 0.52 1.79
CA LEU A 102 13.42 0.06 2.00
C LEU A 102 13.30 -0.81 3.25
N ARG A 103 14.29 -1.63 3.54
CA ARG A 103 14.32 -2.44 4.76
C ARG A 103 14.48 -1.60 6.02
N GLU A 104 15.35 -0.61 5.99
CA GLU A 104 15.52 0.31 7.11
C GLU A 104 14.22 1.05 7.46
N GLY A 105 13.48 1.47 6.44
CA GLY A 105 12.18 2.13 6.61
C GLY A 105 11.03 1.17 6.90
N ARG A 106 11.27 -0.14 6.91
CA ARG A 106 10.25 -1.19 7.11
C ARG A 106 9.15 -1.19 6.05
N PHE A 107 9.44 -0.70 4.86
CA PHE A 107 8.46 -0.63 3.78
C PHE A 107 8.16 -2.00 3.15
N LEU A 108 9.06 -2.96 3.30
CA LEU A 108 8.90 -4.28 2.69
C LEU A 108 8.16 -5.28 3.58
N THR A 109 7.89 -4.91 4.83
CA THR A 109 7.23 -5.80 5.77
C THR A 109 5.71 -5.62 5.70
N ARG A 110 5.01 -6.72 5.43
CA ARG A 110 3.56 -6.71 5.53
C ARG A 110 3.15 -6.74 6.99
N ASP A 111 2.28 -5.83 7.36
CA ASP A 111 1.66 -5.88 8.68
C ASP A 111 0.57 -6.95 8.64
N SER A 112 0.75 -7.99 9.44
CA SER A 112 -0.17 -9.13 9.48
C SER A 112 -1.38 -8.91 10.38
N ARG A 113 -1.47 -7.76 11.03
CA ARG A 113 -2.60 -7.46 11.91
C ARG A 113 -3.89 -7.37 11.11
N GLU A 114 -4.87 -8.11 11.57
CA GLU A 114 -6.22 -8.12 11.00
C GLU A 114 -7.21 -8.04 12.14
N VAL A 115 -8.47 -7.76 11.80
CA VAL A 115 -9.54 -7.85 12.79
C VAL A 115 -9.62 -9.29 13.25
N GLU A 116 -9.40 -9.54 14.54
CA GLU A 116 -9.53 -10.86 15.09
C GLU A 116 -10.97 -11.36 15.01
N ARG A 117 -11.11 -12.63 14.69
CA ARG A 117 -12.42 -13.27 14.68
C ARG A 117 -12.98 -13.34 16.09
N LYS A 118 -14.25 -13.02 16.23
CA LYS A 118 -14.98 -13.27 17.47
C LYS A 118 -14.98 -14.76 17.76
N LYS A 119 -14.62 -15.12 18.97
CA LYS A 119 -14.59 -16.52 19.41
C LYS A 119 -15.87 -16.86 20.17
N PRO A 120 -16.34 -18.12 20.12
CA PRO A 120 -17.50 -18.53 20.90
C PRO A 120 -17.32 -18.21 22.39
N GLY A 121 -18.39 -17.73 23.04
CA GLY A 121 -18.35 -17.35 24.43
C GLY A 121 -17.79 -15.99 24.75
N GLN A 122 -17.44 -15.21 23.72
CA GLN A 122 -16.89 -13.86 23.88
C GLN A 122 -17.70 -12.84 23.09
N LYS A 123 -17.77 -11.62 23.59
CA LYS A 123 -18.46 -10.51 22.90
C LYS A 123 -17.70 -10.01 21.68
N GLY A 124 -16.39 -10.17 21.66
CA GLY A 124 -15.52 -9.83 20.57
C GLY A 124 -14.35 -10.79 20.52
N ALA A 125 -13.33 -10.50 19.73
CA ALA A 125 -12.19 -11.39 19.58
C ALA A 125 -11.47 -11.65 20.91
N ARG A 126 -11.35 -10.61 21.73
CA ARG A 126 -10.67 -10.68 23.03
C ARG A 126 -11.54 -10.27 24.20
N LYS A 127 -12.74 -9.80 23.94
CA LYS A 127 -13.63 -9.34 24.99
C LYS A 127 -14.46 -10.49 25.52
N SER A 128 -14.13 -10.94 26.72
CA SER A 128 -14.88 -11.98 27.41
C SER A 128 -16.14 -11.43 28.06
N PHE A 129 -17.14 -12.30 28.28
CA PHE A 129 -18.27 -11.93 29.07
C PHE A 129 -17.82 -11.67 30.51
N GLN A 130 -18.28 -10.57 31.05
CA GLN A 130 -17.98 -10.23 32.42
C GLN A 130 -18.94 -10.97 33.36
N PHE A 131 -18.38 -11.85 34.14
CA PHE A 131 -19.18 -12.52 35.18
C PHE A 131 -19.20 -11.68 36.45
N SER A 132 -20.36 -11.52 36.98
CA SER A 132 -20.52 -10.82 38.25
C SER A 132 -19.98 -11.70 39.37
N LYS A 133 -18.93 -11.25 40.01
CA LYS A 133 -18.40 -11.92 41.19
C LYS A 133 -19.14 -11.42 42.42
N ARG A 134 -19.46 -12.31 43.23
CA ARG A 134 -20.12 -12.03 44.49
C ARG A 134 -19.31 -12.47 45.64
#